data_c943bf3162b98107ab5defce4f61055d
#
_entry.id   c943bf3162b98107ab5defce4f61055d
#
_cell.length_a   1.000
_cell.length_b   1.000
_cell.length_c   1.000
_cell.angle_alpha   90.00
_cell.angle_beta   90.00
_cell.angle_gamma   90.00
#
_symmetry.space_group_name_H-M   'P 1'
#
loop_
_entity.id
_entity.type
_entity.pdbx_description
1 polymer ?
#
loop_
_entity_poly.entity_id
_entity_poly.type
_entity_poly.pdbx_seq_one_letter_code
_entity_poly.pdbx_strand_id
1 'polypeptide(L)'
;MDRLTALIQDKQNPTVVGLDPRPELLPSQLIEQARQRAAGSMAQMGLDPKDPQQNQDEQAQAVWADHLASAYLRFNLAILEGVADLVPAVKPQIAMYEALGPWGVRAYTGTCRAAADRGLYVIGDVKRGDIGSTAQAYAAHLDGLPLPFAPEQDADGSARTGGRFPWYEDALTINVYLGSDGVEPFLQAAEHIQGDLFALVRTSNPSGSQIQELGLDTDSGGVTIYQRLGELVESWGQHSIGQSGYSRLGAVVGATHPEDGALLRRSMPHTFFLVPGYGAQGGSAADVAPMFDRSGGGAVVNSSRGIIAAWRKDPDYSPQLSVQAALGMVTRDARRAAQAMKDDLNQAIKEAR
;
A
#
# COMPACT_ATOMS: atom_id res chain seq x y z
N MET A 1 -1.79 -2.52 -15.10
CA MET A 1 -0.83 -1.40 -14.90
C MET A 1 -1.18 -0.13 -15.67
N ASP A 2 -2.01 -0.25 -16.71
CA ASP A 2 -2.40 0.89 -17.56
C ASP A 2 -3.08 2.04 -16.82
N ARG A 3 -4.02 1.73 -15.89
CA ARG A 3 -4.70 2.75 -15.07
C ARG A 3 -3.73 3.50 -14.16
N LEU A 4 -2.80 2.79 -13.52
CA LEU A 4 -1.79 3.44 -12.67
C LEU A 4 -0.88 4.35 -13.49
N THR A 5 -0.42 3.88 -14.65
CA THR A 5 0.40 4.68 -15.58
C THR A 5 -0.33 5.94 -16.05
N ALA A 6 -1.61 5.82 -16.42
CA ALA A 6 -2.42 6.96 -16.84
C ALA A 6 -2.58 8.00 -15.68
N LEU A 7 -2.81 7.56 -14.45
CA LEU A 7 -2.90 8.45 -13.29
C LEU A 7 -1.57 9.16 -12.96
N ILE A 8 -0.43 8.46 -13.15
CA ILE A 8 0.90 9.07 -12.98
C ILE A 8 1.10 10.17 -14.03
N GLN A 9 0.73 9.91 -15.27
CA GLN A 9 0.83 10.88 -16.36
C GLN A 9 -0.08 12.08 -16.16
N ASP A 10 -1.35 11.85 -15.76
CA ASP A 10 -2.31 12.92 -15.48
C ASP A 10 -1.81 13.85 -14.36
N LYS A 11 -1.32 13.28 -13.27
CA LYS A 11 -0.85 14.05 -12.11
C LYS A 11 0.61 14.48 -12.20
N GLN A 12 1.35 14.01 -13.21
CA GLN A 12 2.79 14.21 -13.35
C GLN A 12 3.53 13.91 -12.04
N ASN A 13 3.20 12.75 -11.43
CA ASN A 13 3.63 12.44 -10.08
C ASN A 13 3.76 10.92 -9.86
N PRO A 14 4.96 10.37 -9.62
CA PRO A 14 5.14 8.95 -9.31
C PRO A 14 5.03 8.62 -7.81
N THR A 15 4.56 9.55 -6.97
CA THR A 15 4.48 9.37 -5.51
C THR A 15 3.30 8.50 -5.12
N VAL A 16 3.55 7.49 -4.27
CA VAL A 16 2.53 6.73 -3.55
C VAL A 16 2.56 7.09 -2.07
N VAL A 17 1.39 7.39 -1.50
CA VAL A 17 1.26 7.67 -0.07
C VAL A 17 0.93 6.39 0.69
N GLY A 18 1.85 5.94 1.55
CA GLY A 18 1.61 4.83 2.47
C GLY A 18 0.67 5.26 3.59
N LEU A 19 -0.40 4.48 3.81
CA LEU A 19 -1.38 4.71 4.88
C LEU A 19 -1.20 3.65 5.98
N ASP A 20 -0.17 3.86 6.80
CA ASP A 20 0.28 2.92 7.83
C ASP A 20 0.04 3.54 9.23
N PRO A 21 -1.23 3.74 9.65
CA PRO A 21 -1.55 4.40 10.91
C PRO A 21 -1.07 3.56 12.09
N ARG A 22 -0.52 4.25 13.09
CA ARG A 22 -0.16 3.68 14.39
C ARG A 22 -0.47 4.72 15.46
N PRO A 23 -0.80 4.33 16.71
CA PRO A 23 -1.19 5.27 17.75
C PRO A 23 -0.23 6.45 17.91
N GLU A 24 1.09 6.17 17.85
CA GLU A 24 2.13 7.18 18.00
C GLU A 24 2.25 8.14 16.80
N LEU A 25 1.64 7.83 15.64
CA LEU A 25 1.64 8.71 14.47
C LEU A 25 0.39 9.60 14.37
N LEU A 26 -0.60 9.36 15.21
CA LEU A 26 -1.82 10.17 15.24
C LEU A 26 -1.63 11.40 16.16
N PRO A 27 -2.31 12.51 15.90
CA PRO A 27 -2.40 13.62 16.85
C PRO A 27 -2.94 13.17 18.21
N SER A 28 -2.32 13.65 19.30
CA SER A 28 -2.69 13.26 20.66
C SER A 28 -4.15 13.53 20.98
N GLN A 29 -4.73 14.60 20.43
CA GLN A 29 -6.15 14.97 20.59
C GLN A 29 -7.07 13.89 20.01
N LEU A 30 -6.68 13.28 18.87
CA LEU A 30 -7.47 12.23 18.23
C LEU A 30 -7.44 10.95 19.06
N ILE A 31 -6.30 10.61 19.62
CA ILE A 31 -6.13 9.48 20.54
C ILE A 31 -6.93 9.70 21.82
N GLU A 32 -6.83 10.89 22.41
CA GLU A 32 -7.58 11.22 23.63
C GLU A 32 -9.08 11.19 23.40
N GLN A 33 -9.56 11.71 22.27
CA GLN A 33 -10.97 11.60 21.90
C GLN A 33 -11.42 10.14 21.73
N ALA A 34 -10.58 9.28 21.13
CA ALA A 34 -10.88 7.85 21.01
C ALA A 34 -10.99 7.20 22.40
N ARG A 35 -10.08 7.53 23.33
CA ARG A 35 -10.12 7.05 24.72
C ARG A 35 -11.41 7.50 25.46
N GLN A 36 -11.76 8.77 25.35
CA GLN A 36 -12.97 9.31 25.98
C GLN A 36 -14.24 8.63 25.47
N ARG A 37 -14.32 8.41 24.16
CA ARG A 37 -15.44 7.70 23.52
C ARG A 37 -15.50 6.24 23.96
N ALA A 38 -14.36 5.56 23.98
CA ALA A 38 -14.28 4.17 24.47
C ALA A 38 -14.73 4.08 25.94
N ALA A 39 -14.24 4.97 26.80
CA ALA A 39 -14.66 5.02 28.21
C ALA A 39 -16.17 5.26 28.35
N GLY A 40 -16.75 6.16 27.53
CA GLY A 40 -18.21 6.39 27.50
C GLY A 40 -19.00 5.15 27.08
N SER A 41 -18.54 4.43 26.03
CA SER A 41 -19.15 3.18 25.58
C SER A 41 -19.07 2.08 26.64
N MET A 42 -17.91 1.92 27.31
CA MET A 42 -17.73 0.98 28.41
C MET A 42 -18.67 1.28 29.57
N ALA A 43 -18.79 2.54 29.98
CA ALA A 43 -19.71 2.95 31.04
C ALA A 43 -21.17 2.61 30.72
N GLN A 44 -21.60 2.76 29.46
CA GLN A 44 -22.92 2.34 29.00
C GLN A 44 -23.16 0.81 29.09
N MET A 45 -22.08 0.03 29.00
CA MET A 45 -22.09 -1.43 29.15
C MET A 45 -21.92 -1.88 30.62
N GLY A 46 -21.80 -0.95 31.58
CA GLY A 46 -21.60 -1.26 32.97
C GLY A 46 -20.15 -1.63 33.33
N LEU A 47 -19.19 -1.35 32.44
CA LEU A 47 -17.76 -1.58 32.65
C LEU A 47 -17.10 -0.29 33.17
N ASP A 48 -16.18 -0.43 34.15
CA ASP A 48 -15.35 0.69 34.63
C ASP A 48 -14.06 0.79 33.81
N PRO A 49 -13.88 1.83 32.97
CA PRO A 49 -12.66 1.99 32.17
C PRO A 49 -11.39 2.24 32.99
N LYS A 50 -11.52 2.49 34.30
CA LYS A 50 -10.39 2.67 35.23
C LYS A 50 -10.01 1.40 35.96
N ASP A 51 -10.82 0.35 35.90
CA ASP A 51 -10.54 -0.93 36.53
C ASP A 51 -9.58 -1.75 35.62
N PRO A 52 -8.33 -2.02 36.05
CA PRO A 52 -7.38 -2.78 35.26
C PRO A 52 -7.83 -4.22 34.96
N GLN A 53 -8.64 -4.82 35.83
CA GLN A 53 -9.14 -6.18 35.62
C GLN A 53 -10.23 -6.20 34.55
N GLN A 54 -11.16 -5.24 34.58
CA GLN A 54 -12.19 -5.12 33.58
C GLN A 54 -11.61 -4.70 32.21
N ASN A 55 -10.50 -3.97 32.17
CA ASN A 55 -9.82 -3.66 30.92
C ASN A 55 -9.16 -4.88 30.23
N GLN A 56 -9.03 -6.00 30.92
CA GLN A 56 -8.61 -7.28 30.33
C GLN A 56 -9.78 -8.10 29.81
N ASP A 57 -11.01 -7.69 30.08
CA ASP A 57 -12.21 -8.29 29.54
C ASP A 57 -12.27 -8.13 28.02
N GLU A 58 -12.72 -9.18 27.32
CA GLU A 58 -12.81 -9.20 25.85
C GLU A 58 -13.71 -8.06 25.31
N GLN A 59 -14.81 -7.78 26.00
CA GLN A 59 -15.74 -6.71 25.60
C GLN A 59 -15.08 -5.33 25.72
N ALA A 60 -14.31 -5.09 26.81
CA ALA A 60 -13.57 -3.86 26.98
C ALA A 60 -12.49 -3.69 25.91
N GLN A 61 -11.73 -4.75 25.62
CA GLN A 61 -10.72 -4.73 24.56
C GLN A 61 -11.34 -4.48 23.18
N ALA A 62 -12.50 -5.07 22.89
CA ALA A 62 -13.26 -4.83 21.66
C ALA A 62 -13.67 -3.36 21.51
N VAL A 63 -14.15 -2.73 22.59
CA VAL A 63 -14.49 -1.30 22.60
C VAL A 63 -13.26 -0.43 22.35
N TRP A 64 -12.13 -0.71 23.00
CA TRP A 64 -10.88 0.00 22.73
C TRP A 64 -10.44 -0.14 21.27
N ALA A 65 -10.46 -1.34 20.72
CA ALA A 65 -10.06 -1.60 19.34
C ALA A 65 -10.97 -0.86 18.33
N ASP A 66 -12.29 -0.84 18.55
CA ASP A 66 -13.23 -0.14 17.68
C ASP A 66 -12.99 1.37 17.63
N HIS A 67 -12.83 1.99 18.81
CA HIS A 67 -12.60 3.43 18.87
C HIS A 67 -11.22 3.84 18.33
N LEU A 68 -10.18 3.01 18.52
CA LEU A 68 -8.88 3.24 17.93
C LEU A 68 -8.91 3.05 16.40
N ALA A 69 -9.59 2.02 15.91
CA ALA A 69 -9.79 1.79 14.48
C ALA A 69 -10.55 2.96 13.82
N SER A 70 -11.55 3.51 14.50
CA SER A 70 -12.25 4.71 14.07
C SER A 70 -11.32 5.94 14.00
N ALA A 71 -10.38 6.07 14.94
CA ALA A 71 -9.37 7.13 14.88
C ALA A 71 -8.41 6.94 13.71
N TYR A 72 -8.00 5.71 13.40
CA TYR A 72 -7.18 5.41 12.21
C TYR A 72 -7.89 5.84 10.92
N LEU A 73 -9.15 5.47 10.78
CA LEU A 73 -9.94 5.87 9.60
C LEU A 73 -10.02 7.40 9.48
N ARG A 74 -10.34 8.11 10.55
CA ARG A 74 -10.42 9.59 10.53
C ARG A 74 -9.10 10.25 10.18
N PHE A 75 -7.99 9.73 10.68
CA PHE A 75 -6.64 10.18 10.35
C PHE A 75 -6.35 10.00 8.86
N ASN A 76 -6.63 8.82 8.32
CA ASN A 76 -6.45 8.53 6.90
C ASN A 76 -7.35 9.40 6.00
N LEU A 77 -8.59 9.65 6.42
CA LEU A 77 -9.50 10.56 5.67
C LEU A 77 -8.92 11.97 5.57
N ALA A 78 -8.31 12.49 6.65
CA ALA A 78 -7.65 13.79 6.62
C ALA A 78 -6.44 13.81 5.67
N ILE A 79 -5.65 12.72 5.62
CA ILE A 79 -4.54 12.58 4.66
C ILE A 79 -5.08 12.55 3.24
N LEU A 80 -6.09 11.70 2.96
CA LEU A 80 -6.70 11.57 1.63
C LEU A 80 -7.24 12.90 1.12
N GLU A 81 -7.86 13.70 1.98
CA GLU A 81 -8.34 15.05 1.62
C GLU A 81 -7.20 15.96 1.14
N GLY A 82 -6.02 15.84 1.76
CA GLY A 82 -4.85 16.65 1.38
C GLY A 82 -4.14 16.21 0.11
N VAL A 83 -4.23 14.92 -0.27
CA VAL A 83 -3.37 14.36 -1.31
C VAL A 83 -4.10 13.81 -2.55
N ALA A 84 -5.43 13.65 -2.51
CA ALA A 84 -6.15 12.91 -3.54
C ALA A 84 -6.07 13.52 -4.95
N ASP A 85 -6.02 14.84 -5.05
CA ASP A 85 -5.83 15.55 -6.32
C ASP A 85 -4.36 15.58 -6.80
N LEU A 86 -3.42 15.27 -5.91
CA LEU A 86 -1.98 15.41 -6.12
C LEU A 86 -1.27 14.11 -6.50
N VAL A 87 -1.64 12.99 -5.86
CA VAL A 87 -0.94 11.70 -6.03
C VAL A 87 -1.79 10.71 -6.85
N PRO A 88 -1.17 9.79 -7.61
CA PRO A 88 -1.89 8.77 -8.38
C PRO A 88 -2.44 7.66 -7.50
N ALA A 89 -1.76 7.33 -6.39
CA ALA A 89 -2.02 6.13 -5.63
C ALA A 89 -1.78 6.28 -4.13
N VAL A 90 -2.44 5.40 -3.37
CA VAL A 90 -2.17 5.17 -1.95
C VAL A 90 -1.92 3.69 -1.69
N LYS A 91 -1.19 3.40 -0.61
CA LYS A 91 -0.83 2.03 -0.24
C LYS A 91 -1.09 1.81 1.26
N PRO A 92 -2.30 1.41 1.66
CA PRO A 92 -2.58 1.01 3.03
C PRO A 92 -1.91 -0.32 3.38
N GLN A 93 -1.20 -0.36 4.52
CA GLN A 93 -0.54 -1.56 5.04
C GLN A 93 -1.50 -2.30 5.97
N ILE A 94 -2.03 -3.46 5.54
CA ILE A 94 -3.08 -4.18 6.26
C ILE A 94 -2.66 -4.59 7.68
N ALA A 95 -1.40 -4.90 7.92
CA ALA A 95 -0.92 -5.34 9.23
C ALA A 95 -1.17 -4.30 10.35
N MET A 96 -1.18 -2.99 10.03
CA MET A 96 -1.47 -1.94 11.00
C MET A 96 -2.93 -1.99 11.48
N TYR A 97 -3.80 -2.51 10.64
CA TYR A 97 -5.23 -2.63 10.92
C TYR A 97 -5.57 -4.00 11.50
N GLU A 98 -5.00 -5.09 10.97
CA GLU A 98 -5.16 -6.45 11.50
C GLU A 98 -4.78 -6.54 12.98
N ALA A 99 -3.81 -5.73 13.43
CA ALA A 99 -3.43 -5.61 14.85
C ALA A 99 -4.60 -5.18 15.78
N LEU A 100 -5.69 -4.65 15.23
CA LEU A 100 -6.91 -4.28 15.94
C LEU A 100 -8.07 -5.27 15.69
N GLY A 101 -7.78 -6.44 15.14
CA GLY A 101 -8.79 -7.46 14.82
C GLY A 101 -9.82 -6.99 13.80
N PRO A 102 -11.08 -7.49 13.88
CA PRO A 102 -12.12 -7.17 12.89
C PRO A 102 -12.45 -5.68 12.79
N TRP A 103 -12.30 -4.93 13.87
CA TRP A 103 -12.51 -3.48 13.88
C TRP A 103 -11.48 -2.74 13.03
N GLY A 104 -10.22 -3.15 13.11
CA GLY A 104 -9.16 -2.61 12.26
C GLY A 104 -9.37 -2.97 10.79
N VAL A 105 -9.73 -4.21 10.46
CA VAL A 105 -10.06 -4.62 9.09
C VAL A 105 -11.21 -3.79 8.52
N ARG A 106 -12.24 -3.47 9.32
CA ARG A 106 -13.30 -2.55 8.92
C ARG A 106 -12.76 -1.13 8.62
N ALA A 107 -11.84 -0.62 9.42
CA ALA A 107 -11.19 0.68 9.14
C ALA A 107 -10.30 0.63 7.90
N TYR A 108 -9.64 -0.50 7.62
CA TYR A 108 -8.89 -0.75 6.40
C TYR A 108 -9.79 -0.63 5.17
N THR A 109 -10.87 -1.41 5.12
CA THR A 109 -11.81 -1.39 3.98
C THR A 109 -12.46 -0.02 3.82
N GLY A 110 -12.80 0.67 4.92
CA GLY A 110 -13.28 2.05 4.90
C GLY A 110 -12.25 3.04 4.33
N THR A 111 -10.96 2.85 4.61
CA THR A 111 -9.87 3.65 4.06
C THR A 111 -9.71 3.40 2.55
N CYS A 112 -9.68 2.13 2.14
CA CYS A 112 -9.57 1.75 0.72
C CYS A 112 -10.74 2.29 -0.10
N ARG A 113 -11.97 2.12 0.40
CA ARG A 113 -13.18 2.68 -0.23
C ARG A 113 -13.09 4.19 -0.39
N ALA A 114 -12.73 4.91 0.68
CA ALA A 114 -12.62 6.36 0.64
C ALA A 114 -11.55 6.86 -0.35
N ALA A 115 -10.47 6.10 -0.55
CA ALA A 115 -9.46 6.37 -1.56
C ALA A 115 -9.98 6.12 -2.97
N ALA A 116 -10.65 4.96 -3.19
CA ALA A 116 -11.25 4.60 -4.46
C ALA A 116 -12.33 5.61 -4.90
N ASP A 117 -13.20 6.05 -3.97
CA ASP A 117 -14.24 7.07 -4.21
C ASP A 117 -13.66 8.43 -4.64
N ARG A 118 -12.38 8.69 -4.34
CA ARG A 118 -11.61 9.88 -4.78
C ARG A 118 -10.82 9.66 -6.07
N GLY A 119 -11.00 8.53 -6.74
CA GLY A 119 -10.31 8.20 -7.99
C GLY A 119 -8.87 7.74 -7.83
N LEU A 120 -8.35 7.59 -6.61
CA LEU A 120 -7.01 7.09 -6.35
C LEU A 120 -6.87 5.62 -6.74
N TYR A 121 -5.67 5.22 -7.16
CA TYR A 121 -5.29 3.83 -7.29
C TYR A 121 -4.92 3.27 -5.92
N VAL A 122 -5.55 2.17 -5.52
CA VAL A 122 -5.36 1.57 -4.19
C VAL A 122 -4.49 0.32 -4.28
N ILE A 123 -3.31 0.37 -3.69
CA ILE A 123 -2.39 -0.77 -3.60
C ILE A 123 -2.54 -1.39 -2.21
N GLY A 124 -3.17 -2.55 -2.11
CA GLY A 124 -3.23 -3.31 -0.87
C GLY A 124 -1.86 -3.90 -0.52
N ASP A 125 -1.21 -3.36 0.52
CA ASP A 125 0.06 -3.92 1.01
C ASP A 125 -0.22 -5.08 1.96
N VAL A 126 -0.60 -6.23 1.38
CA VAL A 126 -1.11 -7.40 2.10
C VAL A 126 -0.13 -8.56 2.13
N LYS A 127 0.83 -8.60 1.20
CA LYS A 127 1.88 -9.62 1.08
C LYS A 127 1.37 -11.05 1.21
N ARG A 128 0.21 -11.34 0.56
CA ARG A 128 -0.36 -12.69 0.59
C ARG A 128 0.45 -13.64 -0.29
N GLY A 129 0.37 -14.92 0.04
CA GLY A 129 1.04 -15.98 -0.72
C GLY A 129 0.61 -17.33 -0.18
N ASP A 130 0.11 -18.20 -1.05
CA ASP A 130 -0.29 -19.58 -0.81
C ASP A 130 -0.47 -20.26 -2.17
N ILE A 131 -0.95 -21.50 -2.20
CA ILE A 131 -1.23 -22.27 -3.41
C ILE A 131 -2.68 -22.72 -3.48
N GLY A 132 -3.15 -23.07 -4.69
CA GLY A 132 -4.46 -23.69 -4.93
C GLY A 132 -5.63 -22.84 -4.38
N SER A 133 -6.59 -23.48 -3.73
CA SER A 133 -7.81 -22.84 -3.21
C SER A 133 -7.53 -21.78 -2.12
N THR A 134 -6.45 -21.91 -1.36
CA THR A 134 -6.06 -20.90 -0.37
C THR A 134 -5.57 -19.64 -1.05
N ALA A 135 -4.74 -19.75 -2.09
CA ALA A 135 -4.32 -18.62 -2.91
C ALA A 135 -5.52 -17.92 -3.57
N GLN A 136 -6.49 -18.69 -4.10
CA GLN A 136 -7.75 -18.16 -4.65
C GLN A 136 -8.55 -17.38 -3.58
N ALA A 137 -8.63 -17.89 -2.35
CA ALA A 137 -9.31 -17.20 -1.25
C ALA A 137 -8.61 -15.87 -0.90
N TYR A 138 -7.27 -15.82 -0.92
CA TYR A 138 -6.53 -14.57 -0.75
C TYR A 138 -6.66 -13.62 -1.95
N ALA A 139 -6.77 -14.15 -3.17
CA ALA A 139 -6.95 -13.36 -4.38
C ALA A 139 -8.32 -12.62 -4.41
N ALA A 140 -9.29 -13.08 -3.59
CA ALA A 140 -10.57 -12.40 -3.39
C ALA A 140 -10.45 -10.97 -2.80
N HIS A 141 -9.27 -10.55 -2.37
CA HIS A 141 -8.95 -9.14 -2.16
C HIS A 141 -9.14 -8.29 -3.43
N LEU A 142 -8.90 -8.86 -4.60
CA LEU A 142 -9.09 -8.18 -5.90
C LEU A 142 -10.49 -8.43 -6.45
N ASP A 143 -10.88 -9.67 -6.70
CA ASP A 143 -12.08 -10.01 -7.44
C ASP A 143 -13.36 -10.14 -6.59
N GLY A 144 -13.21 -9.93 -5.27
CA GLY A 144 -14.34 -9.78 -4.36
C GLY A 144 -14.98 -11.09 -3.90
N LEU A 145 -16.28 -11.04 -3.60
CA LEU A 145 -16.99 -12.20 -3.06
C LEU A 145 -17.11 -13.31 -4.10
N PRO A 146 -16.81 -14.58 -3.68
CA PRO A 146 -16.96 -15.72 -4.58
C PRO A 146 -18.42 -15.99 -4.94
N LEU A 147 -18.63 -16.49 -6.15
CA LEU A 147 -19.92 -17.06 -6.55
C LEU A 147 -20.32 -18.24 -5.61
N PRO A 148 -21.63 -18.49 -5.35
CA PRO A 148 -22.81 -17.95 -6.02
C PRO A 148 -23.43 -16.70 -5.35
N PHE A 149 -22.77 -16.10 -4.37
CA PHE A 149 -23.33 -14.99 -3.58
C PHE A 149 -23.27 -13.63 -4.31
N ALA A 150 -22.53 -13.55 -5.42
CA ALA A 150 -22.51 -12.36 -6.26
C ALA A 150 -23.47 -12.54 -7.45
N PRO A 151 -24.23 -11.51 -7.88
CA PRO A 151 -25.01 -11.58 -9.11
C PRO A 151 -24.07 -11.76 -10.31
N GLU A 152 -24.50 -12.59 -11.28
CA GLU A 152 -23.69 -12.89 -12.48
C GLU A 152 -23.59 -11.72 -13.46
N GLN A 153 -24.50 -10.75 -13.36
CA GLN A 153 -24.57 -9.56 -14.23
C GLN A 153 -24.83 -8.30 -13.41
N ASP A 154 -24.28 -7.19 -13.88
CA ASP A 154 -24.64 -5.88 -13.37
C ASP A 154 -26.07 -5.49 -13.79
N ALA A 155 -26.64 -4.45 -13.17
CA ALA A 155 -28.01 -4.03 -13.42
C ALA A 155 -28.30 -3.63 -14.89
N ASP A 156 -27.26 -3.37 -15.67
CA ASP A 156 -27.32 -3.07 -17.11
C ASP A 156 -27.18 -4.31 -18.01
N GLY A 157 -27.09 -5.51 -17.43
CA GLY A 157 -26.95 -6.77 -18.17
C GLY A 157 -25.52 -7.08 -18.64
N SER A 158 -24.54 -6.27 -18.31
CA SER A 158 -23.13 -6.54 -18.58
C SER A 158 -22.60 -7.65 -17.65
N ALA A 159 -21.65 -8.45 -18.15
CA ALA A 159 -20.91 -9.36 -17.27
C ALA A 159 -20.25 -8.54 -16.16
N ARG A 160 -20.50 -8.94 -14.91
CA ARG A 160 -19.95 -8.23 -13.76
C ARG A 160 -18.42 -8.22 -13.87
N THR A 161 -17.86 -7.07 -14.17
CA THR A 161 -16.45 -6.82 -13.97
C THR A 161 -16.23 -6.80 -12.46
N GLY A 162 -15.59 -7.81 -11.91
CA GLY A 162 -15.46 -8.15 -10.50
C GLY A 162 -15.60 -6.99 -9.53
N GLY A 163 -16.53 -7.09 -8.61
CA GLY A 163 -16.79 -6.02 -7.66
C GLY A 163 -15.60 -5.91 -6.71
N ARG A 164 -15.02 -4.71 -6.58
CA ARG A 164 -13.95 -4.42 -5.59
C ARG A 164 -14.39 -4.58 -4.13
N PHE A 165 -15.68 -4.82 -3.90
CA PHE A 165 -16.23 -5.09 -2.58
C PHE A 165 -15.77 -6.49 -2.11
N PRO A 166 -15.34 -6.65 -0.86
CA PRO A 166 -15.35 -5.63 0.20
C PRO A 166 -14.06 -4.82 0.35
N TRP A 167 -13.01 -5.07 -0.44
CA TRP A 167 -11.66 -4.56 -0.19
C TRP A 167 -11.34 -3.25 -0.89
N TYR A 168 -11.91 -3.01 -2.08
CA TYR A 168 -11.74 -1.78 -2.89
C TYR A 168 -10.28 -1.53 -3.33
N GLU A 169 -9.51 -2.59 -3.53
CA GLU A 169 -8.13 -2.55 -3.99
C GLU A 169 -8.05 -2.67 -5.52
N ASP A 170 -7.05 -2.00 -6.12
CA ASP A 170 -6.71 -2.09 -7.54
C ASP A 170 -5.52 -3.01 -7.78
N ALA A 171 -4.64 -3.14 -6.79
CA ALA A 171 -3.49 -4.01 -6.82
C ALA A 171 -3.17 -4.58 -5.44
N LEU A 172 -2.43 -5.71 -5.42
CA LEU A 172 -1.93 -6.35 -4.20
C LEU A 172 -0.42 -6.52 -4.24
N THR A 173 0.22 -6.44 -3.08
CA THR A 173 1.55 -7.03 -2.91
C THR A 173 1.42 -8.52 -2.59
N ILE A 174 2.24 -9.36 -3.25
CA ILE A 174 2.24 -10.81 -3.08
C ILE A 174 3.65 -11.35 -2.80
N ASN A 175 3.70 -12.45 -2.05
CA ASN A 175 4.94 -13.20 -1.80
C ASN A 175 5.02 -14.37 -2.79
N VAL A 176 6.08 -14.39 -3.59
CA VAL A 176 6.25 -15.36 -4.69
C VAL A 176 7.16 -16.54 -4.34
N TYR A 177 7.47 -16.75 -3.06
CA TYR A 177 8.37 -17.80 -2.59
C TYR A 177 7.91 -19.22 -2.99
N LEU A 178 6.60 -19.43 -3.19
CA LEU A 178 6.02 -20.70 -3.60
C LEU A 178 6.01 -20.95 -5.13
N GLY A 179 6.64 -20.06 -5.90
CA GLY A 179 6.74 -20.21 -7.36
C GLY A 179 5.45 -19.84 -8.10
N SER A 180 5.31 -20.31 -9.36
CA SER A 180 4.18 -19.99 -10.24
C SER A 180 2.83 -20.42 -9.67
N ASP A 181 2.77 -21.53 -8.95
CA ASP A 181 1.53 -22.04 -8.32
C ASP A 181 0.97 -21.03 -7.30
N GLY A 182 1.85 -20.25 -6.67
CA GLY A 182 1.48 -19.19 -5.74
C GLY A 182 1.17 -17.84 -6.40
N VAL A 183 1.48 -17.67 -7.69
CA VAL A 183 1.25 -16.42 -8.43
C VAL A 183 0.02 -16.49 -9.31
N GLU A 184 -0.19 -17.62 -9.98
CA GLU A 184 -1.24 -17.82 -10.97
C GLU A 184 -2.66 -17.49 -10.49
N PRO A 185 -3.11 -17.91 -9.28
CA PRO A 185 -4.45 -17.55 -8.81
C PRO A 185 -4.66 -16.05 -8.63
N PHE A 186 -3.62 -15.32 -8.23
CA PHE A 186 -3.68 -13.85 -8.11
C PHE A 186 -3.67 -13.17 -9.48
N LEU A 187 -2.91 -13.70 -10.46
CA LEU A 187 -2.93 -13.18 -11.84
C LEU A 187 -4.32 -13.34 -12.47
N GLN A 188 -4.96 -14.50 -12.31
CA GLN A 188 -6.31 -14.74 -12.80
C GLN A 188 -7.32 -13.75 -12.18
N ALA A 189 -7.26 -13.52 -10.87
CA ALA A 189 -8.10 -12.53 -10.20
C ALA A 189 -7.81 -11.10 -10.72
N ALA A 190 -6.54 -10.73 -10.89
CA ALA A 190 -6.15 -9.44 -11.42
C ALA A 190 -6.64 -9.21 -12.86
N GLU A 191 -6.58 -10.23 -13.71
CA GLU A 191 -7.10 -10.17 -15.08
C GLU A 191 -8.61 -9.96 -15.10
N HIS A 192 -9.34 -10.68 -14.23
CA HIS A 192 -10.79 -10.59 -14.14
C HIS A 192 -11.29 -9.17 -13.84
N ILE A 193 -10.61 -8.42 -12.98
CA ILE A 193 -11.00 -7.04 -12.60
C ILE A 193 -10.18 -5.95 -13.29
N GLN A 194 -9.27 -6.31 -14.20
CA GLN A 194 -8.26 -5.42 -14.75
C GLN A 194 -7.38 -4.76 -13.69
N GLY A 195 -7.15 -5.47 -12.58
CA GLY A 195 -6.25 -5.09 -11.50
C GLY A 195 -4.80 -5.51 -11.77
N ASP A 196 -3.94 -5.31 -10.78
CA ASP A 196 -2.50 -5.52 -10.90
C ASP A 196 -1.91 -6.16 -9.64
N LEU A 197 -0.66 -6.62 -9.72
CA LEU A 197 0.08 -7.25 -8.63
C LEU A 197 1.48 -6.64 -8.49
N PHE A 198 2.04 -6.72 -7.29
CA PHE A 198 3.45 -6.40 -7.03
C PHE A 198 4.10 -7.53 -6.25
N ALA A 199 4.93 -8.31 -6.93
CA ALA A 199 5.69 -9.43 -6.37
C ALA A 199 6.90 -8.93 -5.56
N LEU A 200 7.17 -9.53 -4.40
CA LEU A 200 8.40 -9.24 -3.64
C LEU A 200 9.62 -9.79 -4.38
N VAL A 201 10.50 -8.91 -4.86
CA VAL A 201 11.74 -9.28 -5.58
C VAL A 201 12.98 -8.85 -4.78
N ARG A 202 13.14 -7.55 -4.51
CA ARG A 202 14.24 -7.02 -3.72
C ARG A 202 13.69 -6.09 -2.65
N THR A 203 13.75 -6.49 -1.39
CA THR A 203 13.12 -5.74 -0.29
C THR A 203 14.09 -4.77 0.36
N SER A 204 13.58 -3.70 0.99
CA SER A 204 14.39 -2.61 1.55
C SER A 204 14.96 -2.87 2.95
N ASN A 205 14.60 -4.00 3.59
CA ASN A 205 15.05 -4.32 4.95
C ASN A 205 16.49 -4.89 4.95
N PRO A 206 17.33 -4.53 5.93
CA PRO A 206 18.74 -4.98 5.96
C PRO A 206 18.92 -6.49 5.93
N SER A 207 18.06 -7.25 6.62
CA SER A 207 18.14 -8.71 6.66
C SER A 207 17.70 -9.41 5.36
N GLY A 208 17.23 -8.67 4.36
CA GLY A 208 16.93 -9.20 3.02
C GLY A 208 18.13 -9.88 2.39
N SER A 209 19.35 -9.38 2.65
CA SER A 209 20.63 -9.96 2.18
C SER A 209 20.84 -11.41 2.61
N GLN A 210 20.32 -11.83 3.76
CA GLN A 210 20.48 -13.21 4.27
C GLN A 210 19.89 -14.27 3.32
N ILE A 211 18.94 -13.89 2.48
CA ILE A 211 18.27 -14.79 1.52
C ILE A 211 18.46 -14.27 0.10
N GLN A 212 18.14 -13.00 -0.15
CA GLN A 212 18.01 -12.46 -1.50
C GLN A 212 19.35 -12.33 -2.22
N GLU A 213 20.46 -12.17 -1.50
CA GLU A 213 21.81 -12.06 -2.04
C GLU A 213 22.57 -13.39 -2.11
N LEU A 214 21.95 -14.51 -1.69
CA LEU A 214 22.58 -15.81 -1.86
C LEU A 214 22.77 -16.11 -3.35
N GLY A 215 23.99 -16.50 -3.71
CA GLY A 215 24.34 -16.93 -5.07
C GLY A 215 23.71 -18.29 -5.40
N LEU A 216 23.17 -18.40 -6.59
CA LEU A 216 22.76 -19.68 -7.18
C LEU A 216 23.91 -20.20 -8.03
N ASP A 217 24.31 -21.44 -7.77
CA ASP A 217 25.28 -22.15 -8.60
C ASP A 217 24.57 -22.62 -9.87
N THR A 218 24.65 -21.80 -10.92
CA THR A 218 24.08 -22.13 -12.22
C THR A 218 25.19 -22.21 -13.24
N ASP A 219 25.06 -23.11 -14.21
CA ASP A 219 26.00 -23.26 -15.35
C ASP A 219 26.18 -21.95 -16.15
N SER A 220 25.40 -20.90 -15.83
CA SER A 220 25.30 -19.62 -16.55
C SER A 220 25.95 -18.43 -15.83
N GLY A 221 26.79 -18.67 -14.78
CA GLY A 221 27.59 -17.59 -14.17
C GLY A 221 26.91 -16.84 -13.03
N GLY A 222 26.49 -17.56 -11.98
CA GLY A 222 26.27 -17.02 -10.63
C GLY A 222 25.28 -15.85 -10.51
N VAL A 223 23.98 -16.09 -10.64
CA VAL A 223 22.93 -15.11 -10.32
C VAL A 223 22.51 -15.20 -8.84
N THR A 224 22.06 -14.12 -8.26
CA THR A 224 21.49 -14.13 -6.91
C THR A 224 20.01 -14.52 -6.91
N ILE A 225 19.47 -14.87 -5.72
CA ILE A 225 18.03 -15.20 -5.59
C ILE A 225 17.16 -14.04 -6.07
N TYR A 226 17.45 -12.77 -5.70
CA TYR A 226 16.62 -11.65 -6.15
C TYR A 226 16.64 -11.44 -7.66
N GLN A 227 17.80 -11.68 -8.31
CA GLN A 227 17.91 -11.60 -9.77
C GLN A 227 17.08 -12.71 -10.43
N ARG A 228 17.17 -13.93 -9.92
CA ARG A 228 16.35 -15.05 -10.41
C ARG A 228 14.85 -14.80 -10.22
N LEU A 229 14.44 -14.25 -9.07
CA LEU A 229 13.04 -13.83 -8.85
C LEU A 229 12.62 -12.77 -9.85
N GLY A 230 13.47 -11.79 -10.15
CA GLY A 230 13.21 -10.78 -11.18
C GLY A 230 12.94 -11.37 -12.55
N GLU A 231 13.79 -12.31 -13.00
CA GLU A 231 13.62 -13.04 -14.27
C GLU A 231 12.29 -13.81 -14.30
N LEU A 232 11.94 -14.49 -13.21
CA LEU A 232 10.69 -15.25 -13.11
C LEU A 232 9.47 -14.32 -13.16
N VAL A 233 9.50 -13.20 -12.43
CA VAL A 233 8.41 -12.21 -12.42
C VAL A 233 8.21 -11.59 -13.80
N GLU A 234 9.29 -11.21 -14.48
CA GLU A 234 9.22 -10.71 -15.86
C GLU A 234 8.61 -11.77 -16.79
N SER A 235 9.04 -13.04 -16.67
CA SER A 235 8.53 -14.15 -17.48
C SER A 235 7.05 -14.44 -17.21
N TRP A 236 6.63 -14.51 -15.93
CA TRP A 236 5.23 -14.79 -15.58
C TRP A 236 4.29 -13.66 -16.00
N GLY A 237 4.78 -12.41 -16.03
CA GLY A 237 3.99 -11.25 -16.43
C GLY A 237 3.79 -11.08 -17.94
N GLN A 238 4.57 -11.77 -18.80
CA GLN A 238 4.60 -11.51 -20.25
C GLN A 238 3.24 -11.59 -20.97
N HIS A 239 2.37 -12.50 -20.55
CA HIS A 239 1.05 -12.67 -21.16
C HIS A 239 0.04 -11.58 -20.79
N SER A 240 0.38 -10.74 -19.81
CA SER A 240 -0.49 -9.69 -19.26
C SER A 240 0.01 -8.26 -19.52
N ILE A 241 0.89 -8.07 -20.52
CA ILE A 241 1.39 -6.75 -20.90
C ILE A 241 0.25 -5.92 -21.49
N GLY A 242 0.00 -4.75 -20.87
CA GLY A 242 -1.05 -3.82 -21.28
C GLY A 242 -0.58 -2.78 -22.30
N GLN A 243 -1.44 -1.79 -22.55
CA GLN A 243 -1.18 -0.70 -23.51
C GLN A 243 -0.03 0.22 -23.08
N SER A 244 0.20 0.32 -21.77
CA SER A 244 1.31 1.09 -21.20
C SER A 244 2.70 0.46 -21.45
N GLY A 245 2.74 -0.79 -21.96
CA GLY A 245 3.97 -1.55 -22.14
C GLY A 245 4.42 -2.33 -20.90
N TYR A 246 3.65 -2.26 -19.81
CA TYR A 246 3.95 -3.00 -18.58
C TYR A 246 2.94 -4.12 -18.34
N SER A 247 3.43 -5.20 -17.74
CA SER A 247 2.61 -6.33 -17.34
C SER A 247 1.76 -6.00 -16.10
N ARG A 248 0.70 -6.78 -15.85
CA ARG A 248 -0.07 -6.71 -14.61
C ARG A 248 0.73 -7.15 -13.38
N LEU A 249 1.77 -7.96 -13.60
CA LEU A 249 2.66 -8.41 -12.54
C LEU A 249 3.86 -7.45 -12.45
N GLY A 250 3.80 -6.53 -11.52
CA GLY A 250 4.89 -5.65 -11.10
C GLY A 250 5.80 -6.29 -10.05
N ALA A 251 6.80 -5.55 -9.62
CA ALA A 251 7.76 -5.98 -8.60
C ALA A 251 7.94 -4.94 -7.49
N VAL A 252 8.14 -5.40 -6.26
CA VAL A 252 8.63 -4.56 -5.16
C VAL A 252 10.15 -4.56 -5.20
N VAL A 253 10.74 -3.37 -5.40
CA VAL A 253 12.20 -3.15 -5.47
C VAL A 253 12.57 -1.99 -4.55
N GLY A 254 13.30 -2.28 -3.46
CA GLY A 254 13.58 -1.31 -2.40
C GLY A 254 14.57 -0.21 -2.81
N ALA A 255 14.29 1.03 -2.42
CA ALA A 255 15.12 2.21 -2.65
C ALA A 255 16.51 2.16 -1.99
N THR A 256 16.71 1.27 -1.00
CA THR A 256 17.96 1.14 -0.25
C THR A 256 19.06 0.38 -1.00
N HIS A 257 18.76 -0.12 -2.20
CA HIS A 257 19.66 -0.89 -3.05
C HIS A 257 19.64 -0.33 -4.50
N PRO A 258 20.16 0.88 -4.74
CA PRO A 258 20.04 1.56 -6.05
C PRO A 258 20.70 0.79 -7.20
N GLU A 259 21.85 0.16 -6.97
CA GLU A 259 22.55 -0.64 -7.98
C GLU A 259 21.78 -1.90 -8.38
N ASP A 260 21.20 -2.60 -7.39
CA ASP A 260 20.33 -3.75 -7.61
C ASP A 260 19.07 -3.33 -8.39
N GLY A 261 18.48 -2.20 -8.03
CA GLY A 261 17.31 -1.64 -8.71
C GLY A 261 17.61 -1.29 -10.18
N ALA A 262 18.76 -0.67 -10.45
CA ALA A 262 19.20 -0.37 -11.81
C ALA A 262 19.49 -1.64 -12.64
N LEU A 263 20.04 -2.68 -12.00
CA LEU A 263 20.26 -3.98 -12.63
C LEU A 263 18.91 -4.64 -12.99
N LEU A 264 17.99 -4.71 -12.04
CA LEU A 264 16.66 -5.27 -12.23
C LEU A 264 15.88 -4.49 -13.31
N ARG A 265 15.98 -3.15 -13.36
CA ARG A 265 15.33 -2.36 -14.43
C ARG A 265 15.77 -2.79 -15.83
N ARG A 266 17.06 -3.14 -16.01
CA ARG A 266 17.57 -3.60 -17.31
C ARG A 266 17.07 -5.00 -17.67
N SER A 267 16.92 -5.89 -16.71
CA SER A 267 16.48 -7.29 -16.93
C SER A 267 14.95 -7.44 -16.94
N MET A 268 14.21 -6.43 -16.45
CA MET A 268 12.75 -6.48 -16.28
C MET A 268 12.07 -5.31 -17.02
N PRO A 269 12.19 -5.19 -18.36
CA PRO A 269 11.72 -4.03 -19.11
C PRO A 269 10.20 -3.82 -19.07
N HIS A 270 9.42 -4.90 -18.93
CA HIS A 270 7.96 -4.84 -18.90
C HIS A 270 7.37 -4.91 -17.48
N THR A 271 8.20 -5.03 -16.45
CA THR A 271 7.75 -5.09 -15.05
C THR A 271 7.70 -3.69 -14.44
N PHE A 272 6.56 -3.30 -13.89
CA PHE A 272 6.40 -2.03 -13.19
C PHE A 272 6.92 -2.15 -11.75
N PHE A 273 7.68 -1.16 -11.25
CA PHE A 273 8.27 -1.22 -9.92
C PHE A 273 7.47 -0.42 -8.89
N LEU A 274 7.19 -1.05 -7.75
CA LEU A 274 6.79 -0.38 -6.51
C LEU A 274 8.03 -0.25 -5.63
N VAL A 275 8.45 0.98 -5.38
CA VAL A 275 9.73 1.29 -4.72
C VAL A 275 9.48 1.81 -3.30
N PRO A 276 9.49 0.95 -2.27
CA PRO A 276 9.49 1.38 -0.87
C PRO A 276 10.88 1.80 -0.39
N GLY A 277 10.94 2.58 0.71
CA GLY A 277 12.20 2.92 1.38
C GLY A 277 12.70 4.33 1.14
N TYR A 278 11.99 5.15 0.36
CA TYR A 278 12.29 6.57 0.17
C TYR A 278 12.13 7.37 1.47
N GLY A 279 13.09 8.26 1.72
CA GLY A 279 13.10 9.17 2.86
C GLY A 279 13.35 8.48 4.19
N ALA A 280 12.31 8.02 4.87
CA ALA A 280 12.39 7.52 6.25
C ALA A 280 13.25 6.24 6.44
N GLN A 281 13.61 5.53 5.37
CA GLN A 281 14.51 4.37 5.39
C GLN A 281 15.88 4.66 4.75
N GLY A 282 16.14 5.92 4.35
CA GLY A 282 17.43 6.39 3.86
C GLY A 282 17.53 6.53 2.33
N GLY A 283 16.60 6.00 1.55
CA GLY A 283 16.61 6.18 0.10
C GLY A 283 16.31 7.63 -0.31
N SER A 284 17.09 8.17 -1.25
CA SER A 284 16.91 9.50 -1.86
C SER A 284 16.24 9.41 -3.23
N ALA A 285 15.85 10.54 -3.81
CA ALA A 285 15.35 10.59 -5.18
C ALA A 285 16.41 10.15 -6.22
N ALA A 286 17.67 10.46 -5.97
CA ALA A 286 18.79 10.01 -6.80
C ALA A 286 18.96 8.49 -6.78
N ASP A 287 18.73 7.84 -5.63
CA ASP A 287 18.84 6.38 -5.50
C ASP A 287 17.71 5.64 -6.25
N VAL A 288 16.54 6.24 -6.38
CA VAL A 288 15.41 5.60 -7.07
C VAL A 288 15.32 5.96 -8.55
N ALA A 289 15.92 7.04 -8.99
CA ALA A 289 15.87 7.48 -10.39
C ALA A 289 16.33 6.39 -11.39
N PRO A 290 17.38 5.58 -11.12
CA PRO A 290 17.80 4.49 -12.01
C PRO A 290 16.81 3.33 -12.13
N MET A 291 15.77 3.28 -11.28
CA MET A 291 14.72 2.26 -11.31
C MET A 291 13.58 2.61 -12.30
N PHE A 292 13.54 3.86 -12.75
CA PHE A 292 12.67 4.30 -13.83
C PHE A 292 13.24 3.90 -15.19
N ASP A 293 12.36 3.75 -16.16
CA ASP A 293 12.80 3.50 -17.53
C ASP A 293 13.29 4.79 -18.24
N ARG A 294 13.75 4.65 -19.48
CA ARG A 294 14.24 5.76 -20.29
C ARG A 294 13.17 6.82 -20.59
N SER A 295 11.89 6.48 -20.52
CA SER A 295 10.79 7.45 -20.67
C SER A 295 10.50 8.19 -19.37
N GLY A 296 11.05 7.73 -18.22
CA GLY A 296 10.78 8.17 -16.87
C GLY A 296 9.48 7.59 -16.31
N GLY A 297 9.03 6.49 -16.89
CA GLY A 297 7.94 5.65 -16.40
C GLY A 297 8.43 4.39 -15.70
N GLY A 298 7.53 3.43 -15.53
CA GLY A 298 7.84 2.08 -15.07
C GLY A 298 8.06 1.93 -13.57
N ALA A 299 7.86 2.98 -12.77
CA ALA A 299 7.95 2.89 -11.33
C ALA A 299 7.05 3.89 -10.60
N VAL A 300 6.69 3.55 -9.37
CA VAL A 300 6.15 4.45 -8.33
C VAL A 300 6.96 4.33 -7.06
N VAL A 301 7.10 5.43 -6.34
CA VAL A 301 7.89 5.51 -5.12
C VAL A 301 6.98 5.72 -3.92
N ASN A 302 7.06 4.82 -2.92
CA ASN A 302 6.22 4.89 -1.74
C ASN A 302 6.92 5.58 -0.57
N SER A 303 6.24 6.57 0.01
CA SER A 303 6.58 7.15 1.30
C SER A 303 5.39 7.09 2.25
N SER A 304 5.62 6.62 3.47
CA SER A 304 4.62 6.58 4.53
C SER A 304 4.91 7.64 5.59
N ARG A 305 5.78 7.37 6.55
CA ARG A 305 6.08 8.30 7.68
C ARG A 305 6.46 9.70 7.25
N GLY A 306 7.17 9.85 6.12
CA GLY A 306 7.58 11.14 5.59
C GLY A 306 6.38 12.05 5.27
N ILE A 307 5.25 11.45 4.89
CA ILE A 307 4.03 12.17 4.51
C ILE A 307 3.03 12.19 5.66
N ILE A 308 2.62 11.02 6.19
CA ILE A 308 1.52 10.97 7.16
C ILE A 308 1.87 11.54 8.54
N ALA A 309 3.16 11.63 8.87
CA ALA A 309 3.64 12.22 10.12
C ALA A 309 4.31 13.60 9.93
N ALA A 310 4.16 14.23 8.76
CA ALA A 310 4.76 15.54 8.46
C ALA A 310 4.28 16.64 9.42
N TRP A 311 3.01 16.59 9.83
CA TRP A 311 2.39 17.50 10.81
C TRP A 311 3.15 17.59 12.13
N ARG A 312 3.88 16.55 12.53
CA ARG A 312 4.66 16.54 13.79
C ARG A 312 5.82 17.52 13.81
N LYS A 313 6.26 17.96 12.64
CA LYS A 313 7.34 18.94 12.47
C LYS A 313 6.82 20.37 12.34
N ASP A 314 5.50 20.55 12.30
CA ASP A 314 4.90 21.88 12.20
C ASP A 314 5.03 22.62 13.53
N PRO A 315 5.64 23.80 13.56
CA PRO A 315 5.85 24.59 14.77
C PRO A 315 4.55 25.07 15.43
N ASP A 316 3.44 25.13 14.68
CA ASP A 316 2.14 25.53 15.19
C ASP A 316 1.38 24.38 15.84
N TYR A 317 1.90 23.16 15.79
CA TYR A 317 1.25 22.03 16.45
C TYR A 317 1.34 22.15 17.97
N SER A 318 0.18 22.02 18.62
CA SER A 318 0.06 22.02 20.06
C SER A 318 -0.95 20.96 20.52
N PRO A 319 -0.69 20.28 21.66
CA PRO A 319 -1.68 19.36 22.27
C PRO A 319 -3.00 20.02 22.70
N GLN A 320 -3.06 21.36 22.78
CA GLN A 320 -4.25 22.12 23.10
C GLN A 320 -5.17 22.42 21.92
N LEU A 321 -4.73 22.10 20.69
CA LEU A 321 -5.58 22.26 19.51
C LEU A 321 -6.84 21.40 19.62
N SER A 322 -7.92 21.85 19.00
CA SER A 322 -9.09 20.98 18.79
C SER A 322 -8.74 19.82 17.84
N VAL A 323 -9.47 18.71 17.95
CA VAL A 323 -9.30 17.58 17.01
C VAL A 323 -9.42 18.02 15.56
N GLN A 324 -10.36 18.93 15.26
CA GLN A 324 -10.57 19.45 13.92
C GLN A 324 -9.35 20.25 13.42
N ALA A 325 -8.79 21.11 14.27
CA ALA A 325 -7.60 21.88 13.92
C ALA A 325 -6.37 20.94 13.70
N ALA A 326 -6.18 19.97 14.57
CA ALA A 326 -5.09 18.98 14.42
C ALA A 326 -5.23 18.14 13.14
N LEU A 327 -6.44 17.69 12.78
CA LEU A 327 -6.68 17.01 11.51
C LEU A 327 -6.49 17.93 10.30
N GLY A 328 -6.87 19.22 10.40
CA GLY A 328 -6.56 20.21 9.37
C GLY A 328 -5.05 20.40 9.13
N MET A 329 -4.24 20.32 10.18
CA MET A 329 -2.77 20.31 10.05
C MET A 329 -2.28 19.04 9.35
N VAL A 330 -2.82 17.86 9.73
CA VAL A 330 -2.50 16.60 9.03
C VAL A 330 -2.76 16.73 7.53
N THR A 331 -3.94 17.24 7.13
CA THR A 331 -4.31 17.47 5.72
C THR A 331 -3.30 18.37 5.01
N ARG A 332 -3.01 19.54 5.58
CA ARG A 332 -2.10 20.55 5.00
C ARG A 332 -0.68 20.03 4.86
N ASP A 333 -0.17 19.39 5.90
CA ASP A 333 1.23 19.01 5.97
C ASP A 333 1.51 17.72 5.20
N ALA A 334 0.55 16.80 5.12
CA ALA A 334 0.61 15.65 4.22
C ALA A 334 0.68 16.11 2.75
N ARG A 335 -0.14 17.12 2.36
CA ARG A 335 -0.09 17.72 1.04
C ARG A 335 1.28 18.35 0.74
N ARG A 336 1.79 19.16 1.67
CA ARG A 336 3.09 19.81 1.52
C ARG A 336 4.22 18.79 1.35
N ALA A 337 4.22 17.73 2.15
CA ALA A 337 5.22 16.67 2.07
C ALA A 337 5.12 15.85 0.77
N ALA A 338 3.90 15.54 0.32
CA ALA A 338 3.67 14.84 -0.94
C ALA A 338 4.09 15.71 -2.15
N GLN A 339 3.83 17.02 -2.11
CA GLN A 339 4.28 17.94 -3.16
C GLN A 339 5.81 18.02 -3.22
N ALA A 340 6.47 18.16 -2.07
CA ALA A 340 7.93 18.17 -2.02
C ALA A 340 8.55 16.88 -2.57
N MET A 341 7.97 15.72 -2.26
CA MET A 341 8.42 14.45 -2.81
C MET A 341 8.20 14.35 -4.32
N LYS A 342 7.06 14.83 -4.84
CA LYS A 342 6.79 14.92 -6.27
C LYS A 342 7.88 15.71 -6.98
N ASP A 343 8.22 16.90 -6.46
CA ASP A 343 9.17 17.81 -7.07
C ASP A 343 10.59 17.20 -7.05
N ASP A 344 10.98 16.61 -5.93
CA ASP A 344 12.27 15.92 -5.75
C ASP A 344 12.42 14.73 -6.72
N LEU A 345 11.41 13.85 -6.81
CA LEU A 345 11.42 12.72 -7.72
C LEU A 345 11.47 13.15 -9.19
N ASN A 346 10.64 14.12 -9.59
CA ASN A 346 10.59 14.58 -10.97
C ASN A 346 11.93 15.22 -11.40
N GLN A 347 12.58 15.96 -10.49
CA GLN A 347 13.90 16.53 -10.75
C GLN A 347 14.94 15.43 -10.95
N ALA A 348 15.03 14.46 -10.03
CA ALA A 348 16.01 13.37 -10.11
C ALA A 348 15.79 12.47 -11.35
N ILE A 349 14.53 12.16 -11.70
CA ILE A 349 14.20 11.39 -12.91
C ILE A 349 14.64 12.16 -14.16
N LYS A 350 14.45 13.47 -14.20
CA LYS A 350 14.88 14.32 -15.33
C LYS A 350 16.40 14.37 -15.46
N GLU A 351 17.12 14.43 -14.36
CA GLU A 351 18.59 14.49 -14.35
C GLU A 351 19.24 13.14 -14.72
N ALA A 352 18.57 12.04 -14.47
CA ALA A 352 19.05 10.68 -14.79
C ALA A 352 18.83 10.25 -16.25
N ARG A 353 18.09 11.03 -17.03
CA ARG A 353 17.82 10.80 -18.46
C ARG A 353 18.87 11.46 -19.36
#